data_fea0baa4e65c6350339db2f615e1449a
#
_entry.id   fea0baa4e65c6350339db2f615e1449a
#
_cell.length_a   1.000
_cell.length_b   1.000
_cell.length_c   1.000
_cell.angle_alpha   90.00
_cell.angle_beta   90.00
_cell.angle_gamma   90.00
#
_symmetry.space_group_name_H-M   'P 1'
#
loop_
_entity.id
_entity.type
_entity.pdbx_description
1 polymer ?
#
loop_
_entity_poly.entity_id
_entity_poly.type
_entity_poly.pdbx_seq_one_letter_code
_entity_poly.pdbx_strand_id
1 'polypeptide(L)'
;MPKAFENIAVVDFSQVLAGPFATQQLAFLGANVIKVEPPGKGEGGRHIRATADMSPENMSSVFLCVNAGKRSMTLDLKHPRAAEVVRRL
;
A
#
# COMPACT_ATOMS: atom_id res chain seq x y z
N MET A 1 15.99 -17.79 8.78
CA MET A 1 17.02 -17.06 8.05
C MET A 1 16.70 -15.60 7.96
N PRO A 2 17.63 -14.70 8.29
CA PRO A 2 17.36 -13.28 8.12
C PRO A 2 17.18 -12.92 6.64
N LYS A 3 16.32 -11.94 6.37
CA LYS A 3 16.07 -11.46 5.03
C LYS A 3 16.86 -10.18 4.77
N ALA A 4 17.13 -9.87 3.49
CA ALA A 4 18.00 -8.77 3.10
C ALA A 4 17.55 -7.42 3.68
N PHE A 5 16.23 -7.19 3.77
CA PHE A 5 15.67 -5.91 4.19
C PHE A 5 14.87 -5.99 5.49
N GLU A 6 15.14 -6.98 6.34
CA GLU A 6 14.34 -7.19 7.55
C GLU A 6 14.33 -6.01 8.53
N ASN A 7 15.32 -5.12 8.45
CA ASN A 7 15.41 -3.95 9.30
C ASN A 7 15.04 -2.64 8.59
N ILE A 8 14.45 -2.74 7.40
CA ILE A 8 14.06 -1.58 6.60
C ILE A 8 12.58 -1.33 6.74
N ALA A 9 12.21 -0.09 7.09
CA ALA A 9 10.83 0.36 7.08
C ALA A 9 10.59 1.19 5.82
N VAL A 10 9.49 0.90 5.12
CA VAL A 10 9.12 1.59 3.89
C VAL A 10 7.75 2.20 4.07
N VAL A 11 7.62 3.49 3.79
CA VAL A 11 6.32 4.17 3.71
C VAL A 11 5.96 4.28 2.24
N ASP A 12 4.88 3.63 1.86
CA ASP A 12 4.49 3.46 0.45
C ASP A 12 3.30 4.35 0.12
N PHE A 13 3.53 5.39 -0.68
CA PHE A 13 2.48 6.28 -1.21
C PHE A 13 2.13 5.95 -2.65
N SER A 14 2.69 4.88 -3.20
CA SER A 14 2.52 4.57 -4.61
C SER A 14 1.11 4.09 -4.94
N GLN A 15 0.76 4.21 -6.21
CA GLN A 15 -0.57 3.83 -6.69
C GLN A 15 -0.47 3.00 -7.96
N VAL A 16 -1.48 2.21 -8.18
CA VAL A 16 -1.78 1.38 -9.34
C VAL A 16 -0.82 0.22 -9.53
N LEU A 17 0.30 0.39 -10.22
CA LEU A 17 1.07 -0.78 -10.67
C LEU A 17 2.57 -0.70 -10.40
N ALA A 18 3.30 0.21 -11.06
CA ALA A 18 4.76 0.20 -11.04
C ALA A 18 5.35 0.40 -9.64
N GLY A 19 4.88 1.42 -8.92
CA GLY A 19 5.30 1.70 -7.56
C GLY A 19 4.91 0.60 -6.58
N PRO A 20 3.63 0.17 -6.57
CA PRO A 20 3.20 -0.94 -5.72
C PRO A 20 3.95 -2.23 -5.99
N PHE A 21 4.25 -2.55 -7.26
CA PHE A 21 5.06 -3.73 -7.58
C PHE A 21 6.45 -3.62 -6.95
N ALA A 22 7.11 -2.47 -7.05
CA ALA A 22 8.43 -2.27 -6.48
C ALA A 22 8.42 -2.44 -4.96
N THR A 23 7.46 -1.83 -4.26
CA THR A 23 7.39 -1.95 -2.81
C THR A 23 6.98 -3.34 -2.36
N GLN A 24 6.20 -4.07 -3.16
CA GLN A 24 5.90 -5.47 -2.90
C GLN A 24 7.19 -6.33 -2.93
N GLN A 25 8.08 -6.07 -3.88
CA GLN A 25 9.36 -6.78 -3.92
C GLN A 25 10.18 -6.52 -2.65
N LEU A 26 10.18 -5.27 -2.16
CA LEU A 26 10.84 -4.95 -0.90
C LEU A 26 10.21 -5.71 0.27
N ALA A 27 8.88 -5.82 0.30
CA ALA A 27 8.19 -6.59 1.33
C ALA A 27 8.58 -8.07 1.29
N PHE A 28 8.67 -8.67 0.10
CA PHE A 28 9.09 -10.06 -0.04
C PHE A 28 10.53 -10.28 0.44
N LEU A 29 11.37 -9.26 0.33
CA LEU A 29 12.75 -9.32 0.80
C LEU A 29 12.90 -8.97 2.29
N GLY A 30 11.80 -8.79 2.99
CA GLY A 30 11.77 -8.64 4.43
C GLY A 30 11.48 -7.25 4.95
N ALA A 31 11.35 -6.24 4.09
CA ALA A 31 11.03 -4.88 4.55
C ALA A 31 9.64 -4.82 5.18
N ASN A 32 9.49 -3.97 6.18
CA ASN A 32 8.21 -3.64 6.77
C ASN A 32 7.60 -2.51 5.95
N VAL A 33 6.67 -2.85 5.06
CA VAL A 33 6.05 -1.88 4.16
C VAL A 33 4.69 -1.47 4.68
N ILE A 34 4.51 -0.17 4.90
CA ILE A 34 3.23 0.42 5.28
C ILE A 34 2.71 1.22 4.09
N LYS A 35 1.61 0.76 3.52
CA LYS A 35 0.95 1.45 2.42
C LYS A 35 -0.01 2.48 2.98
N VAL A 36 0.21 3.74 2.62
CA VAL A 36 -0.66 4.85 3.01
C VAL A 36 -1.70 5.07 1.93
N GLU A 37 -2.97 5.02 2.32
CA GLU A 37 -4.09 5.10 1.39
C GLU A 37 -5.04 6.23 1.79
N PRO A 38 -5.69 6.89 0.81
CA PRO A 38 -6.72 7.88 1.12
C PRO A 38 -7.93 7.24 1.81
N PRO A 39 -8.64 8.00 2.65
CA PRO A 39 -9.86 7.48 3.27
C PRO A 39 -10.95 7.18 2.24
N GLY A 40 -11.87 6.32 2.62
CA GLY A 40 -13.00 5.95 1.79
C GLY A 40 -12.66 4.82 0.82
N LYS A 41 -12.31 5.17 -0.40
CA LYS A 41 -12.10 4.18 -1.46
C LYS A 41 -10.73 3.52 -1.45
N GLY A 42 -9.77 4.06 -0.72
CA GLY A 42 -8.42 3.55 -0.72
C GLY A 42 -7.65 3.94 -1.98
N GLU A 43 -6.57 3.20 -2.25
CA GLU A 43 -5.69 3.45 -3.39
C GLU A 43 -6.39 3.09 -4.72
N GLY A 44 -6.08 3.86 -5.78
CA GLY A 44 -6.77 3.74 -7.07
C GLY A 44 -6.74 2.36 -7.71
N GLY A 45 -5.67 1.61 -7.49
CA GLY A 45 -5.55 0.25 -8.04
C GLY A 45 -6.64 -0.70 -7.57
N ARG A 46 -7.25 -0.44 -6.41
CA ARG A 46 -8.33 -1.28 -5.89
C ARG A 46 -9.55 -1.34 -6.80
N HIS A 47 -9.70 -0.33 -7.65
CA HIS A 47 -10.89 -0.18 -8.50
C HIS A 47 -10.64 -0.48 -9.97
N ILE A 48 -9.40 -0.63 -10.38
CA ILE A 48 -9.03 -0.89 -11.77
C ILE A 48 -9.37 -2.35 -12.09
N ARG A 49 -10.17 -2.55 -13.14
CA ARG A 49 -10.61 -3.88 -13.59
C ARG A 49 -11.30 -4.70 -12.48
N ALA A 50 -11.92 -4.01 -11.53
CA ALA A 50 -12.69 -4.68 -10.51
C ALA A 50 -13.93 -5.31 -11.13
N THR A 51 -14.20 -6.58 -10.79
CA THR A 51 -15.44 -7.25 -11.16
C THR A 51 -16.53 -6.89 -10.17
N ALA A 52 -17.77 -7.24 -10.50
CA ALA A 52 -18.91 -7.03 -9.61
C ALA A 52 -18.70 -7.72 -8.24
N ASP A 53 -18.01 -8.86 -8.24
CA ASP A 53 -17.74 -9.61 -7.02
C ASP A 53 -16.69 -8.96 -6.13
N MET A 54 -15.72 -8.28 -6.73
CA MET A 54 -14.57 -7.68 -6.03
C MET A 54 -14.80 -6.23 -5.67
N SER A 55 -15.63 -5.53 -6.45
CA SER A 55 -15.84 -4.09 -6.31
C SER A 55 -16.36 -3.67 -4.93
N PRO A 56 -17.32 -4.39 -4.31
CA PRO A 56 -17.81 -4.02 -2.99
C PRO A 56 -16.73 -4.08 -1.90
N GLU A 57 -15.71 -4.92 -2.10
CA GLU A 57 -14.62 -5.14 -1.15
C GLU A 57 -13.39 -4.33 -1.47
N ASN A 58 -13.41 -3.56 -2.55
CA ASN A 58 -12.27 -2.76 -3.02
C ASN A 58 -11.01 -3.61 -3.23
N MET A 59 -11.20 -4.80 -3.80
CA MET A 59 -10.14 -5.82 -3.93
C MET A 59 -10.00 -6.29 -5.38
N SER A 60 -9.66 -5.37 -6.28
CA SER A 60 -9.44 -5.75 -7.68
C SER A 60 -8.21 -6.65 -7.84
N SER A 61 -8.16 -7.38 -8.94
CA SER A 61 -7.00 -8.21 -9.26
C SER A 61 -5.73 -7.39 -9.43
N VAL A 62 -5.83 -6.18 -9.96
CA VAL A 62 -4.68 -5.28 -10.08
C VAL A 62 -4.10 -4.96 -8.70
N PHE A 63 -4.97 -4.62 -7.74
CA PHE A 63 -4.51 -4.33 -6.38
C PHE A 63 -3.90 -5.56 -5.72
N LEU A 64 -4.57 -6.70 -5.82
CA LEU A 64 -4.13 -7.92 -5.13
C LEU A 64 -2.78 -8.43 -5.62
N CYS A 65 -2.48 -8.29 -6.90
CA CYS A 65 -1.26 -8.86 -7.45
C CYS A 65 0.01 -8.06 -7.15
N VAL A 66 -0.11 -6.82 -6.65
CA VAL A 66 1.07 -5.96 -6.39
C VAL A 66 1.14 -5.40 -4.96
N ASN A 67 0.33 -5.92 -4.05
CA ASN A 67 0.30 -5.40 -2.68
C ASN A 67 0.41 -6.47 -1.60
N ALA A 68 0.87 -7.65 -1.95
CA ALA A 68 1.07 -8.70 -0.97
C ALA A 68 2.18 -8.33 0.03
N GLY A 69 2.01 -8.74 1.27
CA GLY A 69 3.01 -8.54 2.32
C GLY A 69 3.05 -7.13 2.91
N LYS A 70 2.18 -6.23 2.49
CA LYS A 70 2.11 -4.87 3.02
C LYS A 70 1.08 -4.74 4.13
N ARG A 71 1.32 -3.81 5.05
CA ARG A 71 0.28 -3.34 5.97
C ARG A 71 -0.34 -2.08 5.37
N SER A 72 -1.62 -1.86 5.61
CA SER A 72 -2.33 -0.68 5.10
C SER A 72 -2.66 0.29 6.24
N MET A 73 -2.50 1.58 5.95
CA MET A 73 -2.88 2.64 6.85
C MET A 73 -3.66 3.69 6.08
N THR A 74 -4.82 4.05 6.58
CA THR A 74 -5.63 5.11 5.98
C THR A 74 -5.22 6.46 6.56
N LEU A 75 -4.92 7.42 5.70
CA LEU A 75 -4.53 8.76 6.11
C LEU A 75 -4.97 9.77 5.05
N ASP A 76 -5.70 10.80 5.48
CA ASP A 76 -6.02 11.92 4.61
C ASP A 76 -4.82 12.87 4.54
N LEU A 77 -4.06 12.79 3.45
CA LEU A 77 -2.87 13.61 3.26
C LEU A 77 -3.16 15.12 3.14
N LYS A 78 -4.42 15.48 2.95
CA LYS A 78 -4.85 16.89 2.92
C LYS A 78 -5.13 17.46 4.31
N HIS A 79 -5.19 16.60 5.32
CA HIS A 79 -5.40 17.05 6.70
C HIS A 79 -4.19 17.85 7.19
N PRO A 80 -4.39 18.95 7.94
CA PRO A 80 -3.27 19.79 8.41
C PRO A 80 -2.22 19.05 9.24
N ARG A 81 -2.59 17.97 9.91
CA ARG A 81 -1.68 17.18 10.74
C ARG A 81 -1.09 15.96 10.04
N ALA A 82 -1.36 15.76 8.75
CA ALA A 82 -0.90 14.57 8.03
C ALA A 82 0.63 14.46 8.02
N ALA A 83 1.34 15.57 7.82
CA ALA A 83 2.80 15.57 7.82
C ALA A 83 3.40 15.07 9.14
N GLU A 84 2.77 15.42 10.25
CA GLU A 84 3.21 14.94 11.58
C GLU A 84 3.09 13.43 11.69
N VAL A 85 1.98 12.88 11.21
CA VAL A 85 1.76 11.42 11.21
C VAL A 85 2.80 10.72 10.36
N VAL A 86 3.03 11.21 9.13
CA VAL A 86 3.99 10.62 8.20
C VAL A 86 5.40 10.61 8.80
N ARG A 87 5.80 11.68 9.47
CA ARG A 87 7.14 11.75 10.08
C ARG A 87 7.35 10.72 11.18
N ARG A 88 6.26 10.23 11.79
CA ARG A 88 6.34 9.24 12.87
C ARG A 88 6.30 7.79 12.35
N LEU A 89 6.07 7.62 11.08
CA LEU A 89 6.13 6.30 10.47
C LEU A 89 7.58 5.92 10.17
#